data_9bd194a4c5ccf2208e58af36a5af749a
#
_entry.id   9bd194a4c5ccf2208e58af36a5af749a
#
_cell.length_a   1.000
_cell.length_b   1.000
_cell.length_c   1.000
_cell.angle_alpha   90.00
_cell.angle_beta   90.00
_cell.angle_gamma   90.00
#
_symmetry.space_group_name_H-M   'P 1'
#
loop_
_entity.id
_entity.type
_entity.pdbx_description
1 polymer ?
#
loop_
_entity_poly.entity_id
_entity_poly.type
_entity_poly.pdbx_seq_one_letter_code
_entity_poly.pdbx_strand_id
1 'polypeptide(L)'
;MSYTPVTPECLEPDSRWPVGKSSAFFTLFVTLALGIFDFIDRQVLASLFPYIKAEYSLSDTQLGMLVSVVNIAIAVLVIPSAYLIDRWSRKKMMALMGIVWSLATGACAFAGTFSHLLIARFFIGAGEAGYNPAGQSLLAASFPRRLRGTALFAFQCS
;
A
#
# COMPACT_ATOMS: atom_id res chain seq x y z
N MET A 1 34.94 -23.34 23.28
CA MET A 1 33.87 -22.36 22.92
C MET A 1 33.77 -21.40 24.09
N SER A 2 34.35 -20.20 23.95
CA SER A 2 34.30 -19.16 25.00
C SER A 2 32.92 -18.45 24.89
N TYR A 3 32.12 -18.64 25.91
CA TYR A 3 30.83 -17.94 26.09
C TYR A 3 31.15 -16.48 26.45
N THR A 4 30.97 -15.56 25.50
CA THR A 4 31.00 -14.14 25.80
C THR A 4 29.65 -13.77 26.44
N PRO A 5 29.62 -13.29 27.70
CA PRO A 5 28.37 -12.90 28.34
C PRO A 5 27.77 -11.72 27.57
N VAL A 6 26.48 -11.82 27.23
CA VAL A 6 25.69 -10.74 26.63
C VAL A 6 25.64 -9.61 27.66
N THR A 7 26.33 -8.50 27.39
CA THR A 7 26.30 -7.34 28.26
C THR A 7 24.90 -6.71 28.27
N PRO A 8 24.45 -6.17 29.43
CA PRO A 8 23.13 -5.52 29.53
C PRO A 8 22.88 -4.40 28.50
N GLU A 9 23.94 -3.78 28.02
CA GLU A 9 23.89 -2.76 26.96
C GLU A 9 23.28 -3.25 25.64
N CYS A 10 23.36 -4.56 25.35
CA CYS A 10 22.71 -5.15 24.18
C CYS A 10 21.19 -5.31 24.34
N LEU A 11 20.68 -5.15 25.54
CA LEU A 11 19.26 -5.32 25.88
C LEU A 11 18.53 -3.98 26.06
N GLU A 12 19.24 -2.85 26.09
CA GLU A 12 18.58 -1.55 26.10
C GLU A 12 17.87 -1.31 24.77
N PRO A 13 16.55 -1.13 24.75
CA PRO A 13 15.83 -0.80 23.53
C PRO A 13 16.34 0.57 23.06
N ASP A 14 16.96 0.59 21.89
CA ASP A 14 17.44 1.82 21.26
C ASP A 14 16.28 2.82 21.15
N SER A 15 16.23 3.76 22.09
CA SER A 15 15.22 4.81 22.17
C SER A 15 15.51 5.98 21.23
N ARG A 16 16.64 5.92 20.52
CA ARG A 16 17.04 6.96 19.57
C ARG A 16 16.16 6.94 18.36
N TRP A 17 15.64 8.11 18.01
CA TRP A 17 14.86 8.27 16.78
C TRP A 17 15.79 8.27 15.57
N PRO A 18 15.63 7.32 14.63
CA PRO A 18 16.45 7.25 13.42
C PRO A 18 16.26 8.49 12.53
N VAL A 19 15.07 9.10 12.62
CA VAL A 19 14.67 10.33 11.93
C VAL A 19 14.07 11.28 12.97
N GLY A 20 14.05 12.58 12.68
CA GLY A 20 13.40 13.55 13.60
C GLY A 20 11.95 13.13 13.92
N LYS A 21 11.54 13.27 15.18
CA LYS A 21 10.19 12.87 15.65
C LYS A 21 9.07 13.39 14.74
N SER A 22 9.14 14.67 14.35
CA SER A 22 8.16 15.28 13.46
C SER A 22 8.07 14.57 12.10
N SER A 23 9.21 14.21 11.51
CA SER A 23 9.27 13.49 10.24
C SER A 23 8.73 12.06 10.35
N ALA A 24 8.96 11.38 11.47
CA ALA A 24 8.42 10.04 11.70
C ALA A 24 6.89 10.05 11.83
N PHE A 25 6.34 11.00 12.59
CA PHE A 25 4.88 11.17 12.72
C PHE A 25 4.23 11.64 11.42
N PHE A 26 4.89 12.52 10.65
CA PHE A 26 4.41 12.90 9.33
C PHE A 26 4.35 11.71 8.38
N THR A 27 5.38 10.84 8.38
CA THR A 27 5.38 9.60 7.60
C THR A 27 4.24 8.68 8.01
N LEU A 28 4.01 8.50 9.31
CA LEU A 28 2.89 7.71 9.82
C LEU A 28 1.54 8.28 9.35
N PHE A 29 1.35 9.59 9.49
CA PHE A 29 0.12 10.26 9.07
C PHE A 29 -0.16 10.06 7.58
N VAL A 30 0.85 10.25 6.72
CA VAL A 30 0.70 10.07 5.27
C VAL A 30 0.40 8.61 4.92
N THR A 31 1.07 7.65 5.55
CA THR A 31 0.81 6.24 5.29
C THR A 31 -0.57 5.81 5.76
N LEU A 32 -1.05 6.27 6.91
CA LEU A 32 -2.40 6.01 7.38
C LEU A 32 -3.46 6.63 6.47
N ALA A 33 -3.25 7.88 6.04
CA ALA A 33 -4.16 8.55 5.12
C ALA A 33 -4.29 7.77 3.80
N LEU A 34 -3.18 7.31 3.23
CA LEU A 34 -3.19 6.48 2.02
C LEU A 34 -3.92 5.16 2.24
N GLY A 35 -3.76 4.49 3.39
CA GLY A 35 -4.51 3.28 3.72
C GLY A 35 -6.02 3.50 3.83
N ILE A 36 -6.43 4.61 4.43
CA ILE A 36 -7.84 5.00 4.48
C ILE A 36 -8.40 5.22 3.07
N PHE A 37 -7.65 5.89 2.19
CA PHE A 37 -8.06 6.08 0.80
C PHE A 37 -8.16 4.76 0.03
N ASP A 38 -7.24 3.81 0.26
CA ASP A 38 -7.31 2.45 -0.30
C ASP A 38 -8.59 1.74 0.13
N PHE A 39 -8.90 1.79 1.43
CA PHE A 39 -10.14 1.21 1.95
C PHE A 39 -11.39 1.86 1.33
N ILE A 40 -11.42 3.19 1.22
CA ILE A 40 -12.54 3.93 0.61
C ILE A 40 -12.71 3.53 -0.85
N ASP A 41 -11.64 3.43 -1.64
CA ASP A 41 -11.70 3.05 -3.06
C ASP A 41 -12.35 1.67 -3.25
N ARG A 42 -11.99 0.71 -2.40
CA ARG A 42 -12.60 -0.64 -2.40
C ARG A 42 -14.08 -0.61 -2.06
N GLN A 43 -14.48 0.17 -1.06
CA GLN A 43 -15.88 0.28 -0.63
C GLN A 43 -16.74 1.03 -1.65
N VAL A 44 -16.21 2.10 -2.24
CA VAL A 44 -16.89 2.85 -3.31
C VAL A 44 -17.16 1.96 -4.50
N LEU A 45 -16.20 1.12 -4.91
CA LEU A 45 -16.42 0.17 -6.00
C LEU A 45 -17.59 -0.78 -5.70
N ALA A 46 -17.59 -1.39 -4.52
CA ALA A 46 -18.64 -2.32 -4.12
C ALA A 46 -20.03 -1.65 -4.12
N SER A 47 -20.09 -0.40 -3.67
CA SER A 47 -21.33 0.40 -3.66
C SER A 47 -21.80 0.79 -5.07
N LEU A 48 -20.86 0.94 -6.01
CA LEU A 48 -21.17 1.30 -7.40
C LEU A 48 -21.53 0.10 -8.28
N PHE A 49 -21.38 -1.14 -7.83
CA PHE A 49 -21.68 -2.34 -8.60
C PHE A 49 -23.08 -2.34 -9.25
N PRO A 50 -24.16 -2.00 -8.56
CA PRO A 50 -25.50 -1.97 -9.18
C PRO A 50 -25.58 -0.97 -10.35
N TYR A 51 -24.93 0.18 -10.20
CA TYR A 51 -24.92 1.24 -11.21
C TYR A 51 -24.06 0.85 -12.43
N ILE A 52 -22.85 0.33 -12.19
CA ILE A 52 -21.94 -0.14 -13.24
C ILE A 52 -22.58 -1.30 -14.00
N LYS A 53 -23.27 -2.20 -13.31
CA LYS A 53 -24.00 -3.31 -13.91
C LYS A 53 -25.09 -2.82 -14.85
N ALA A 54 -25.86 -1.82 -14.44
CA ALA A 54 -26.94 -1.26 -15.25
C ALA A 54 -26.42 -0.48 -16.45
N GLU A 55 -25.41 0.37 -16.26
CA GLU A 55 -24.84 1.25 -17.30
C GLU A 55 -24.16 0.46 -18.42
N TYR A 56 -23.37 -0.54 -18.06
CA TYR A 56 -22.59 -1.35 -19.04
C TYR A 56 -23.25 -2.69 -19.36
N SER A 57 -24.45 -2.97 -18.85
CA SER A 57 -25.16 -4.27 -19.01
C SER A 57 -24.27 -5.48 -18.67
N LEU A 58 -23.49 -5.38 -17.57
CA LEU A 58 -22.51 -6.39 -17.20
C LEU A 58 -23.15 -7.58 -16.49
N SER A 59 -22.56 -8.77 -16.72
CA SER A 59 -22.86 -9.96 -15.93
C SER A 59 -22.19 -9.90 -14.55
N ASP A 60 -22.68 -10.68 -13.60
CA ASP A 60 -22.07 -10.78 -12.25
C ASP A 60 -20.65 -11.33 -12.32
N THR A 61 -20.35 -12.19 -13.30
CA THR A 61 -19.01 -12.69 -13.60
C THR A 61 -18.05 -11.55 -13.98
N GLN A 62 -18.49 -10.61 -14.81
CA GLN A 62 -17.69 -9.45 -15.21
C GLN A 62 -17.42 -8.50 -14.04
N LEU A 63 -18.41 -8.29 -13.15
CA LEU A 63 -18.19 -7.53 -11.94
C LEU A 63 -17.16 -8.22 -11.02
N GLY A 64 -17.26 -9.54 -10.87
CA GLY A 64 -16.25 -10.33 -10.15
C GLY A 64 -14.84 -10.20 -10.76
N MET A 65 -14.72 -10.12 -12.09
CA MET A 65 -13.45 -9.89 -12.78
C MET A 65 -12.82 -8.54 -12.43
N LEU A 66 -13.62 -7.47 -12.25
CA LEU A 66 -13.11 -6.14 -11.85
C LEU A 66 -12.45 -6.15 -10.47
N VAL A 67 -12.93 -6.98 -9.55
CA VAL A 67 -12.29 -7.15 -8.23
C VAL A 67 -11.07 -8.07 -8.34
N SER A 68 -11.23 -9.17 -9.07
CA SER A 68 -10.19 -10.19 -9.18
C SER A 68 -8.94 -9.67 -9.89
N VAL A 69 -9.08 -8.81 -10.90
CA VAL A 69 -7.93 -8.26 -11.65
C VAL A 69 -7.02 -7.42 -10.75
N VAL A 70 -7.57 -6.67 -9.80
CA VAL A 70 -6.79 -5.90 -8.81
C VAL A 70 -5.97 -6.84 -7.94
N ASN A 71 -6.63 -7.87 -7.37
CA ASN A 71 -5.96 -8.84 -6.50
C ASN A 71 -4.88 -9.66 -7.26
N ILE A 72 -5.14 -10.03 -8.51
CA ILE A 72 -4.16 -10.71 -9.37
C ILE A 72 -2.98 -9.79 -9.66
N ALA A 73 -3.23 -8.52 -9.99
CA ALA A 73 -2.17 -7.55 -10.23
C ALA A 73 -1.29 -7.38 -8.98
N ILE A 74 -1.89 -7.26 -7.80
CA ILE A 74 -1.16 -7.20 -6.52
C ILE A 74 -0.32 -8.47 -6.34
N ALA A 75 -0.91 -9.65 -6.47
CA ALA A 75 -0.22 -10.92 -6.25
C ALA A 75 0.99 -11.11 -7.18
N VAL A 76 0.87 -10.72 -8.45
CA VAL A 76 1.95 -10.84 -9.44
C VAL A 76 3.01 -9.76 -9.23
N LEU A 77 2.61 -8.52 -8.92
CA LEU A 77 3.51 -7.37 -8.89
C LEU A 77 4.12 -7.09 -7.52
N VAL A 78 3.64 -7.70 -6.43
CA VAL A 78 4.21 -7.49 -5.09
C VAL A 78 5.68 -7.90 -5.01
N ILE A 79 6.07 -9.02 -5.63
CA ILE A 79 7.45 -9.52 -5.62
C ILE A 79 8.40 -8.56 -6.38
N PRO A 80 8.14 -8.21 -7.67
CA PRO A 80 8.99 -7.27 -8.38
C PRO A 80 8.98 -5.87 -7.73
N SER A 81 7.85 -5.43 -7.15
CA SER A 81 7.78 -4.17 -6.42
C SER A 81 8.66 -4.17 -5.17
N ALA A 82 8.64 -5.24 -4.38
CA ALA A 82 9.52 -5.38 -3.21
C ALA A 82 10.99 -5.33 -3.58
N TYR A 83 11.40 -6.05 -4.65
CA TYR A 83 12.76 -6.00 -5.17
C TYR A 83 13.18 -4.60 -5.62
N LEU A 84 12.26 -3.86 -6.25
CA LEU A 84 12.52 -2.50 -6.71
C LEU A 84 12.64 -1.51 -5.54
N ILE A 85 11.83 -1.70 -4.49
CA ILE A 85 11.87 -0.91 -3.24
C ILE A 85 13.22 -1.06 -2.54
N ASP A 86 13.79 -2.27 -2.53
CA ASP A 86 15.09 -2.53 -1.90
C ASP A 86 16.26 -1.90 -2.68
N ARG A 87 16.16 -1.81 -4.00
CA ARG A 87 17.18 -1.19 -4.86
C ARG A 87 17.05 0.32 -5.00
N TRP A 88 15.82 0.85 -4.89
CA TRP A 88 15.54 2.28 -5.00
C TRP A 88 15.24 2.89 -3.62
N SER A 89 15.06 4.20 -3.60
CA SER A 89 14.62 4.89 -2.38
C SER A 89 13.16 4.54 -2.07
N ARG A 90 12.92 4.01 -0.86
CA ARG A 90 11.59 3.68 -0.34
C ARG A 90 10.58 4.82 -0.49
N LYS A 91 11.03 6.08 -0.24
CA LYS A 91 10.21 7.28 -0.39
C LYS A 91 9.81 7.55 -1.84
N LYS A 92 10.75 7.42 -2.77
CA LYS A 92 10.48 7.64 -4.20
C LYS A 92 9.55 6.56 -4.75
N MET A 93 9.75 5.32 -4.34
CA MET A 93 8.91 4.21 -4.77
C MET A 93 7.48 4.36 -4.27
N MET A 94 7.29 4.73 -3.00
CA MET A 94 5.97 4.99 -2.42
C MET A 94 5.26 6.14 -3.14
N ALA A 95 5.97 7.22 -3.46
CA ALA A 95 5.40 8.35 -4.23
C ALA A 95 5.02 7.92 -5.65
N LEU A 96 5.87 7.16 -6.35
CA LEU A 96 5.59 6.65 -7.70
C LEU A 96 4.35 5.76 -7.71
N MET A 97 4.25 4.81 -6.77
CA MET A 97 3.10 3.91 -6.65
C MET A 97 1.81 4.67 -6.35
N GLY A 98 1.88 5.68 -5.45
CA GLY A 98 0.75 6.57 -5.18
C GLY A 98 0.30 7.37 -6.40
N ILE A 99 1.23 7.85 -7.23
CA ILE A 99 0.91 8.55 -8.48
C ILE A 99 0.24 7.59 -9.47
N VAL A 100 0.80 6.40 -9.67
CA VAL A 100 0.22 5.38 -10.57
C VAL A 100 -1.20 5.03 -10.13
N TRP A 101 -1.41 4.79 -8.84
CA TRP A 101 -2.73 4.50 -8.27
C TRP A 101 -3.72 5.66 -8.49
N SER A 102 -3.32 6.90 -8.16
CA SER A 102 -4.18 8.07 -8.34
C SER A 102 -4.58 8.31 -9.78
N LEU A 103 -3.63 8.16 -10.73
CA LEU A 103 -3.91 8.29 -12.16
C LEU A 103 -4.84 7.19 -12.65
N ALA A 104 -4.64 5.96 -12.21
CA ALA A 104 -5.47 4.82 -12.57
C ALA A 104 -6.90 4.96 -12.03
N THR A 105 -7.05 5.41 -10.77
CA THR A 105 -8.37 5.72 -10.18
C THR A 105 -9.06 6.85 -10.95
N GLY A 106 -8.33 7.92 -11.29
CA GLY A 106 -8.85 8.98 -12.15
C GLY A 106 -9.26 8.48 -13.55
N ALA A 107 -8.51 7.55 -14.13
CA ALA A 107 -8.83 6.95 -15.42
C ALA A 107 -10.13 6.13 -15.38
N CYS A 108 -10.49 5.55 -14.23
CA CYS A 108 -11.77 4.85 -14.07
C CYS A 108 -12.98 5.79 -14.32
N ALA A 109 -12.86 7.08 -13.97
CA ALA A 109 -13.93 8.05 -14.19
C ALA A 109 -14.18 8.35 -15.68
N PHE A 110 -13.19 8.11 -16.55
CA PHE A 110 -13.27 8.31 -17.99
C PHE A 110 -13.44 7.00 -18.77
N ALA A 111 -13.64 5.88 -18.07
CA ALA A 111 -13.81 4.59 -18.70
C ALA A 111 -15.16 4.54 -19.45
N GLY A 112 -15.13 4.49 -20.77
CA GLY A 112 -16.33 4.37 -21.61
C GLY A 112 -16.71 2.93 -21.96
N THR A 113 -15.88 1.94 -21.58
CA THR A 113 -16.10 0.52 -21.87
C THR A 113 -15.61 -0.35 -20.71
N PHE A 114 -16.15 -1.58 -20.63
CA PHE A 114 -15.67 -2.57 -19.66
C PHE A 114 -14.15 -2.83 -19.74
N SER A 115 -13.61 -2.89 -20.96
CA SER A 115 -12.18 -3.12 -21.14
C SER A 115 -11.33 -1.96 -20.59
N HIS A 116 -11.77 -0.71 -20.77
CA HIS A 116 -11.08 0.45 -20.18
C HIS A 116 -11.10 0.38 -18.65
N LEU A 117 -12.24 -0.01 -18.07
CA LEU A 117 -12.37 -0.16 -16.63
C LEU A 117 -11.48 -1.28 -16.08
N LEU A 118 -11.39 -2.42 -16.81
CA LEU A 118 -10.54 -3.54 -16.43
C LEU A 118 -9.05 -3.17 -16.46
N ILE A 119 -8.60 -2.44 -17.49
CA ILE A 119 -7.21 -1.97 -17.61
C ILE A 119 -6.90 -0.98 -16.48
N ALA A 120 -7.77 -0.01 -16.23
CA ALA A 120 -7.59 0.94 -15.13
C ALA A 120 -7.49 0.23 -13.78
N ARG A 121 -8.32 -0.78 -13.52
CA ARG A 121 -8.27 -1.62 -12.32
C ARG A 121 -6.98 -2.43 -12.19
N PHE A 122 -6.43 -2.93 -13.29
CA PHE A 122 -5.12 -3.57 -13.27
C PHE A 122 -4.02 -2.59 -12.80
N PHE A 123 -4.02 -1.35 -13.29
CA PHE A 123 -3.05 -0.33 -12.85
C PHE A 123 -3.27 0.14 -11.42
N ILE A 124 -4.51 0.14 -10.90
CA ILE A 124 -4.78 0.35 -9.47
C ILE A 124 -4.06 -0.72 -8.66
N GLY A 125 -4.26 -2.00 -9.00
CA GLY A 125 -3.57 -3.11 -8.32
C GLY A 125 -2.04 -3.03 -8.44
N ALA A 126 -1.51 -2.54 -9.56
CA ALA A 126 -0.08 -2.30 -9.73
C ALA A 126 0.45 -1.22 -8.77
N GLY A 127 -0.30 -0.13 -8.57
CA GLY A 127 0.03 0.91 -7.58
C GLY A 127 -0.04 0.40 -6.14
N GLU A 128 -1.08 -0.37 -5.81
CA GLU A 128 -1.26 -0.96 -4.48
C GLU A 128 -0.18 -2.01 -4.14
N ALA A 129 0.30 -2.78 -5.12
CA ALA A 129 1.29 -3.83 -4.92
C ALA A 129 2.59 -3.36 -4.25
N GLY A 130 3.01 -2.13 -4.54
CA GLY A 130 4.22 -1.53 -3.95
C GLY A 130 3.95 -0.75 -2.67
N TYR A 131 2.72 -0.34 -2.42
CA TYR A 131 2.36 0.50 -1.27
C TYR A 131 2.60 -0.21 0.07
N ASN A 132 2.09 -1.43 0.25
CA ASN A 132 2.20 -2.18 1.49
C ASN A 132 3.66 -2.45 1.91
N PRO A 133 4.53 -3.06 1.07
CA PRO A 133 5.92 -3.31 1.46
C PRO A 133 6.73 -2.01 1.62
N ALA A 134 6.46 -0.98 0.82
CA ALA A 134 7.12 0.32 0.96
C ALA A 134 6.72 1.02 2.27
N GLY A 135 5.44 1.05 2.60
CA GLY A 135 4.92 1.65 3.83
C GLY A 135 5.48 0.99 5.08
N GLN A 136 5.43 -0.35 5.16
CA GLN A 136 6.00 -1.11 6.28
C GLN A 136 7.50 -0.86 6.45
N SER A 137 8.27 -0.92 5.36
CA SER A 137 9.71 -0.70 5.39
C SER A 137 10.07 0.74 5.78
N LEU A 138 9.29 1.72 5.34
CA LEU A 138 9.48 3.13 5.68
C LEU A 138 9.17 3.41 7.14
N LEU A 139 8.06 2.88 7.66
CA LEU A 139 7.69 3.00 9.08
C LEU A 139 8.72 2.29 9.97
N ALA A 140 9.14 1.09 9.61
CA ALA A 140 10.17 0.35 10.33
C ALA A 140 11.51 1.11 10.38
N ALA A 141 11.85 1.87 9.35
CA ALA A 141 13.04 2.72 9.32
C ALA A 141 12.89 4.05 10.05
N SER A 142 11.66 4.54 10.25
CA SER A 142 11.39 5.86 10.84
C SER A 142 11.19 5.82 12.35
N PHE A 143 10.75 4.68 12.90
CA PHE A 143 10.45 4.54 14.31
C PHE A 143 11.52 3.76 15.09
N PRO A 144 11.79 4.13 16.36
CA PRO A 144 12.66 3.36 17.22
C PRO A 144 12.06 1.98 17.50
N ARG A 145 12.91 0.98 17.77
CA ARG A 145 12.50 -0.43 17.95
C ARG A 145 11.30 -0.61 18.88
N ARG A 146 11.22 0.19 19.93
CA ARG A 146 10.16 0.14 20.95
C ARG A 146 8.77 0.52 20.43
N LEU A 147 8.68 1.47 19.48
CA LEU A 147 7.42 1.98 18.92
C LEU A 147 7.09 1.41 17.55
N ARG A 148 8.03 0.67 16.95
CA ARG A 148 7.89 0.12 15.62
C ARG A 148 6.68 -0.81 15.49
N GLY A 149 6.46 -1.67 16.50
CA GLY A 149 5.31 -2.58 16.52
C GLY A 149 3.98 -1.83 16.52
N THR A 150 3.86 -0.79 17.34
CA THR A 150 2.65 0.04 17.42
C THR A 150 2.39 0.79 16.11
N ALA A 151 3.44 1.35 15.49
CA ALA A 151 3.32 2.05 14.21
C ALA A 151 2.90 1.12 13.07
N LEU A 152 3.47 -0.10 13.00
CA LEU A 152 3.10 -1.12 12.03
C LEU A 152 1.68 -1.65 12.27
N PHE A 153 1.29 -1.85 13.53
CA PHE A 153 -0.07 -2.26 13.86
C PHE A 153 -1.10 -1.21 13.43
N ALA A 154 -0.85 0.07 13.74
CA ALA A 154 -1.72 1.16 13.29
C ALA A 154 -1.85 1.20 11.76
N PHE A 155 -0.74 0.98 11.03
CA PHE A 155 -0.74 0.91 9.58
C PHE A 155 -1.55 -0.28 9.01
N GLN A 156 -1.55 -1.43 9.70
CA GLN A 156 -2.34 -2.59 9.26
C GLN A 156 -3.83 -2.46 9.56
N CYS A 157 -4.21 -1.56 10.46
CA CYS A 157 -5.61 -1.31 10.80
C CYS A 157 -6.26 -0.20 9.93
N SER A 158 -5.49 0.48 9.10
CA SER A 158 -6.00 1.51 8.17
C SER A 158 -6.35 0.91 6.84
#